data_d6001d5beb9ef66cf71b09140d23f03f
#
_entry.id   d6001d5beb9ef66cf71b09140d23f03f
#
_cell.length_a   1.000
_cell.length_b   1.000
_cell.length_c   1.000
_cell.angle_alpha   90.00
_cell.angle_beta   90.00
_cell.angle_gamma   90.00
#
_symmetry.space_group_name_H-M   'P 1'
#
loop_
_entity.id
_entity.type
_entity.pdbx_description
1 polymer ?
#
loop_
_entity_poly.entity_id
_entity_poly.type
_entity_poly.pdbx_seq_one_letter_code
_entity_poly.pdbx_strand_id
1 'polypeptide(L)'
;MTEEKISELCKALGDPNRLKIIKLLTDGEQCACKLLEAFQITQPTLSHHMKILSETGLVSSRKEGKWTYYSISCCMFKEFKAYFDSITCYKDRRGHSEPASEGKSECFSGGK
;
A
#
# COMPACT_ATOMS: atom_id res chain seq x y z
N MET A 1 2.13 15.70 0.74
CA MET A 1 1.93 14.75 1.86
C MET A 1 3.09 14.89 2.81
N THR A 2 2.81 14.96 4.08
CA THR A 2 3.84 15.18 5.09
C THR A 2 4.51 13.87 5.48
N GLU A 3 5.67 13.99 6.09
CA GLU A 3 6.38 12.80 6.57
C GLU A 3 5.59 12.08 7.65
N GLU A 4 4.85 12.82 8.46
CA GLU A 4 3.99 12.18 9.46
C GLU A 4 2.95 11.31 8.80
N LYS A 5 2.32 11.83 7.75
CA LYS A 5 1.31 11.06 7.04
C LYS A 5 1.93 9.85 6.35
N ILE A 6 3.07 10.04 5.74
CA ILE A 6 3.77 8.92 5.09
C ILE A 6 4.10 7.85 6.12
N SER A 7 4.55 8.27 7.30
CA SER A 7 4.88 7.32 8.36
C SER A 7 3.65 6.51 8.79
N GLU A 8 2.51 7.17 8.90
CA GLU A 8 1.28 6.46 9.22
C GLU A 8 0.95 5.41 8.19
N LEU A 9 1.09 5.79 6.92
CA LEU A 9 0.79 4.85 5.84
C LEU A 9 1.74 3.67 5.86
N CYS A 10 3.01 3.94 6.13
CA CYS A 10 4.00 2.87 6.21
C CYS A 10 3.68 1.91 7.34
N LYS A 11 3.23 2.45 8.48
CA LYS A 11 2.86 1.59 9.59
C LYS A 11 1.68 0.71 9.23
N ALA A 12 0.71 1.28 8.54
CA ALA A 12 -0.45 0.50 8.13
C ALA A 12 -0.06 -0.61 7.18
N LEU A 13 0.91 -0.36 6.32
CA LEU A 13 1.34 -1.35 5.35
C LEU A 13 2.43 -2.27 5.87
N GLY A 14 2.83 -2.11 7.11
CA GLY A 14 3.92 -2.90 7.68
C GLY A 14 3.52 -4.29 8.14
N ASP A 15 2.39 -4.79 7.70
CA ASP A 15 1.90 -6.11 8.05
C ASP A 15 1.69 -6.91 6.77
N PRO A 16 2.21 -8.15 6.70
CA PRO A 16 2.08 -8.93 5.46
C PRO A 16 0.64 -9.12 5.01
N ASN A 17 -0.27 -9.34 5.94
CA ASN A 17 -1.66 -9.53 5.57
C ASN A 17 -2.24 -8.27 4.97
N ARG A 18 -1.89 -7.12 5.53
CA ARG A 18 -2.40 -5.87 4.97
C ARG A 18 -1.84 -5.60 3.59
N LEU A 19 -0.58 -5.92 3.36
CA LEU A 19 -0.02 -5.79 2.03
C LEU A 19 -0.72 -6.70 1.03
N LYS A 20 -1.03 -7.92 1.45
CA LYS A 20 -1.74 -8.84 0.57
C LYS A 20 -3.14 -8.34 0.26
N ILE A 21 -3.79 -7.74 1.24
CA ILE A 21 -5.11 -7.16 0.98
C ILE A 21 -5.02 -6.07 -0.08
N ILE A 22 -4.04 -5.19 0.05
CA ILE A 22 -3.86 -4.14 -0.93
C ILE A 22 -3.63 -4.72 -2.32
N LYS A 23 -2.81 -5.75 -2.41
CA LYS A 23 -2.56 -6.38 -3.70
C LYS A 23 -3.84 -6.94 -4.32
N LEU A 24 -4.68 -7.57 -3.50
CA LEU A 24 -5.93 -8.08 -4.01
C LEU A 24 -6.84 -6.98 -4.51
N LEU A 25 -6.81 -5.84 -3.85
CA LEU A 25 -7.69 -4.74 -4.22
C LEU A 25 -7.23 -4.02 -5.48
N THR A 26 -6.02 -4.31 -5.96
CA THR A 26 -5.59 -3.68 -7.21
C THR A 26 -6.43 -4.12 -8.40
N ASP A 27 -7.08 -5.27 -8.29
CA ASP A 27 -7.93 -5.74 -9.38
C ASP A 27 -9.32 -5.16 -9.34
N GLY A 28 -9.61 -4.33 -8.37
CA GLY A 28 -10.91 -3.70 -8.27
C GLY A 28 -11.52 -3.89 -6.91
N GLU A 29 -12.72 -3.38 -6.76
CA GLU A 29 -13.45 -3.47 -5.51
C GLU A 29 -13.72 -4.93 -5.14
N GLN A 30 -13.56 -5.26 -3.87
CA GLN A 30 -13.75 -6.62 -3.39
C GLN A 30 -14.67 -6.62 -2.18
N CYS A 31 -15.54 -7.62 -2.15
CA CYS A 31 -16.38 -7.87 -0.99
C CYS A 31 -15.55 -8.43 0.16
N ALA A 32 -15.95 -8.08 1.39
CA ALA A 32 -15.24 -8.61 2.56
C ALA A 32 -15.21 -10.13 2.54
N CYS A 33 -16.26 -10.77 2.05
CA CYS A 33 -16.28 -12.23 2.02
C CYS A 33 -15.22 -12.78 1.08
N LYS A 34 -14.95 -12.08 -0.03
CA LYS A 34 -13.88 -12.51 -0.90
C LYS A 34 -12.53 -12.43 -0.23
N LEU A 35 -12.32 -11.38 0.53
CA LEU A 35 -11.06 -11.23 1.24
C LEU A 35 -10.88 -12.31 2.29
N LEU A 36 -11.98 -12.68 2.96
CA LEU A 36 -11.90 -13.76 3.92
C LEU A 36 -11.55 -15.09 3.27
N GLU A 37 -12.10 -15.33 2.07
CA GLU A 37 -11.78 -16.55 1.35
C GLU A 37 -10.30 -16.61 0.95
N ALA A 38 -9.74 -15.46 0.61
CA ALA A 38 -8.37 -15.43 0.15
C ALA A 38 -7.37 -15.62 1.27
N PHE A 39 -7.77 -15.33 2.50
CA PHE A 39 -6.88 -15.47 3.66
C PHE A 39 -7.48 -16.43 4.65
N GLN A 40 -6.63 -17.08 5.40
CA GLN A 40 -7.11 -17.97 6.45
C GLN A 40 -7.06 -17.24 7.76
N ILE A 41 -7.88 -16.21 7.87
CA ILE A 41 -7.97 -15.40 9.09
C ILE A 41 -9.44 -15.31 9.47
N THR A 42 -9.67 -14.92 10.71
CA THR A 42 -11.02 -14.76 11.19
C THR A 42 -11.60 -13.43 10.73
N GLN A 43 -12.91 -13.32 10.79
CA GLN A 43 -13.55 -12.08 10.42
C GLN A 43 -13.15 -10.91 11.32
N PRO A 44 -13.04 -11.07 12.64
CA PRO A 44 -12.56 -9.98 13.48
C PRO A 44 -11.15 -9.52 13.08
N THR A 45 -10.29 -10.45 12.72
CA THR A 45 -8.94 -10.09 12.30
C THR A 45 -8.97 -9.29 11.02
N LEU A 46 -9.78 -9.72 10.05
CA LEU A 46 -9.92 -8.97 8.82
C LEU A 46 -10.47 -7.58 9.10
N SER A 47 -11.51 -7.49 9.93
CA SER A 47 -12.09 -6.21 10.26
C SER A 47 -11.07 -5.27 10.88
N HIS A 48 -10.19 -5.81 11.72
CA HIS A 48 -9.15 -5.01 12.34
C HIS A 48 -8.19 -4.45 11.28
N HIS A 49 -7.76 -5.31 10.36
CA HIS A 49 -6.88 -4.85 9.28
C HIS A 49 -7.55 -3.79 8.41
N MET A 50 -8.80 -4.03 8.07
CA MET A 50 -9.51 -3.08 7.20
C MET A 50 -9.73 -1.75 7.90
N LYS A 51 -9.97 -1.79 9.22
CA LYS A 51 -10.14 -0.56 9.96
C LYS A 51 -8.87 0.28 9.91
N ILE A 52 -7.72 -0.36 10.13
CA ILE A 52 -6.45 0.34 10.08
C ILE A 52 -6.23 0.97 8.71
N LEU A 53 -6.45 0.18 7.66
CA LEU A 53 -6.26 0.68 6.30
C LEU A 53 -7.23 1.80 5.96
N SER A 54 -8.46 1.69 6.44
CA SER A 54 -9.46 2.72 6.15
C SER A 54 -9.16 4.02 6.88
N GLU A 55 -8.65 3.92 8.09
CA GLU A 55 -8.35 5.11 8.88
C GLU A 55 -7.23 5.93 8.26
N THR A 56 -6.32 5.27 7.58
CA THR A 56 -5.24 5.99 6.91
C THR A 56 -5.66 6.60 5.58
N GLY A 57 -6.80 6.18 5.07
CA GLY A 57 -7.25 6.66 3.77
C GLY A 57 -6.78 5.84 2.59
N LEU A 58 -6.00 4.78 2.83
CA LEU A 58 -5.51 3.95 1.73
C LEU A 58 -6.63 3.13 1.10
N VAL A 59 -7.63 2.79 1.89
CA VAL A 59 -8.75 1.98 1.44
C VAL A 59 -10.03 2.69 1.82
N SER A 60 -11.01 2.59 0.96
CA SER A 60 -12.36 3.08 1.27
C SER A 60 -13.30 1.91 1.30
N SER A 61 -14.38 2.06 2.04
CA SER A 61 -15.37 1.02 2.16
C SER A 61 -16.73 1.57 1.79
N ARG A 62 -17.57 0.67 1.33
CA ARG A 62 -18.94 1.03 0.97
C ARG A 62 -19.83 -0.13 1.39
N LYS A 63 -20.97 0.22 1.95
CA LYS A 63 -21.92 -0.79 2.38
C LYS A 63 -23.09 -0.87 1.44
N GLU A 64 -23.48 -2.09 1.16
CA GLU A 64 -24.64 -2.33 0.31
C GLU A 64 -25.42 -3.44 0.97
N GLY A 65 -26.51 -3.09 1.64
CA GLY A 65 -27.25 -4.03 2.45
C GLY A 65 -26.37 -4.55 3.57
N LYS A 66 -26.22 -5.85 3.64
CA LYS A 66 -25.38 -6.45 4.66
C LYS A 66 -23.97 -6.71 4.19
N TRP A 67 -23.65 -6.32 2.94
CA TRP A 67 -22.35 -6.57 2.37
C TRP A 67 -21.49 -5.33 2.48
N THR A 68 -20.21 -5.54 2.75
CA THR A 68 -19.23 -4.46 2.77
C THR A 68 -18.22 -4.69 1.66
N TYR A 69 -17.97 -3.64 0.90
CA TYR A 69 -17.02 -3.68 -0.21
C TYR A 69 -15.89 -2.72 0.07
N TYR A 70 -14.70 -3.11 -0.33
CA TYR A 70 -13.50 -2.32 -0.11
C TYR A 70 -12.82 -2.03 -1.43
N SER A 71 -12.22 -0.87 -1.54
CA SER A 71 -11.47 -0.49 -2.73
C SER A 71 -10.30 0.39 -2.33
N ILE A 72 -9.31 0.42 -3.20
CA ILE A 72 -8.12 1.24 -2.98
C ILE A 72 -8.45 2.68 -3.29
N SER A 73 -7.94 3.59 -2.48
CA SER A 73 -8.01 5.01 -2.78
C SER A 73 -6.88 5.33 -3.74
N CYS A 74 -7.22 5.52 -5.01
CA CYS A 74 -6.21 5.77 -6.02
C CYS A 74 -5.43 7.05 -5.75
N CYS A 75 -6.13 8.10 -5.31
CA CYS A 75 -5.48 9.37 -5.04
C CYS A 75 -4.45 9.24 -3.91
N MET A 76 -4.83 8.55 -2.84
CA MET A 76 -3.92 8.40 -1.72
C MET A 76 -2.70 7.59 -2.12
N PHE A 77 -2.90 6.53 -2.89
CA PHE A 77 -1.77 5.72 -3.31
C PHE A 77 -0.87 6.46 -4.28
N LYS A 78 -1.45 7.28 -5.13
CA LYS A 78 -0.62 8.08 -6.03
C LYS A 78 0.29 9.00 -5.26
N GLU A 79 -0.25 9.68 -4.25
CA GLU A 79 0.56 10.57 -3.44
C GLU A 79 1.61 9.81 -2.65
N PHE A 80 1.22 8.65 -2.14
CA PHE A 80 2.13 7.83 -1.37
C PHE A 80 3.33 7.41 -2.23
N LYS A 81 3.05 6.91 -3.42
CA LYS A 81 4.13 6.49 -4.32
C LYS A 81 4.95 7.66 -4.80
N ALA A 82 4.30 8.79 -5.02
CA ALA A 82 5.02 9.98 -5.49
C ALA A 82 6.02 10.45 -4.45
N TYR A 83 5.68 10.31 -3.18
CA TYR A 83 6.64 10.68 -2.15
C TYR A 83 7.92 9.87 -2.28
N PHE A 84 7.79 8.57 -2.50
CA PHE A 84 8.97 7.74 -2.62
C PHE A 84 9.68 7.96 -3.94
N ASP A 85 8.96 8.34 -4.98
CA ASP A 85 9.60 8.70 -6.23
C ASP A 85 10.50 9.91 -6.07
N SER A 86 10.20 10.77 -5.11
CA SER A 86 11.03 11.95 -4.88
C SER A 86 12.33 11.60 -4.17
N ILE A 87 12.40 10.41 -3.60
CA ILE A 87 13.62 9.96 -2.95
C ILE A 87 14.45 9.22 -3.98
N THR A 88 15.43 9.92 -4.51
CA THR A 88 16.23 9.37 -5.58
C THR A 88 17.69 9.34 -5.18
N CYS A 89 18.39 8.46 -5.82
CA CYS A 89 19.83 8.39 -5.64
C CYS A 89 20.46 9.67 -6.17
N TYR A 90 21.48 10.13 -5.50
CA TYR A 90 22.21 11.30 -5.92
C TYR A 90 22.66 11.19 -7.37
N LYS A 91 23.12 10.01 -7.76
CA LYS A 91 23.58 9.81 -9.14
C LYS A 91 22.44 9.94 -10.14
N ASP A 92 21.27 9.46 -9.78
CA ASP A 92 20.12 9.54 -10.67
C ASP A 92 19.74 10.99 -10.94
N ARG A 93 19.82 11.81 -9.90
CA ARG A 93 19.44 13.20 -10.08
C ARG A 93 20.39 13.97 -10.97
N ARG A 94 21.56 13.43 -11.22
CA ARG A 94 22.51 14.09 -12.09
C ARG A 94 22.31 13.75 -13.55
N GLY A 95 21.17 13.23 -13.88
CA GLY A 95 20.85 13.00 -15.26
C GLY A 95 21.22 11.66 -15.82
N HIS A 96 21.65 10.77 -14.98
CA HIS A 96 21.93 9.41 -15.44
C HIS A 96 20.65 8.68 -15.70
N SER A 97 20.56 8.07 -16.83
CA SER A 97 19.39 7.25 -17.12
C SER A 97 19.81 5.81 -17.22
N GLU A 98 20.29 5.30 -16.14
CA GLU A 98 20.73 3.93 -16.08
C GLU A 98 19.58 2.97 -16.15
N PRO A 99 19.80 1.81 -16.72
CA PRO A 99 18.80 0.76 -16.59
C PRO A 99 18.60 0.44 -15.12
N ALA A 100 17.36 0.30 -14.76
CA ALA A 100 17.04 0.14 -13.36
C ALA A 100 17.68 -1.10 -12.75
N SER A 101 17.86 -2.10 -13.55
CA SER A 101 18.34 -3.34 -13.00
C SER A 101 19.74 -3.23 -12.42
N GLU A 102 20.56 -2.40 -13.02
CA GLU A 102 21.92 -2.31 -12.50
C GLU A 102 22.04 -1.36 -11.36
N GLY A 103 21.41 -0.21 -11.50
CA GLY A 103 21.56 0.79 -10.49
C GLY A 103 21.05 0.35 -9.15
N LYS A 104 19.99 -0.42 -9.16
CA LYS A 104 19.37 -0.73 -7.90
C LYS A 104 20.19 -1.62 -7.01
N SER A 105 20.94 -2.54 -7.57
CA SER A 105 21.70 -3.43 -6.70
C SER A 105 22.81 -2.66 -6.00
N GLU A 106 23.42 -1.72 -6.67
CA GLU A 106 24.45 -0.94 -6.02
C GLU A 106 23.90 -0.04 -4.95
N CYS A 107 22.82 0.63 -5.26
CA CYS A 107 22.21 1.50 -4.27
C CYS A 107 21.82 0.71 -3.05
N PHE A 108 21.33 -0.47 -3.28
CA PHE A 108 20.85 -1.27 -2.20
C PHE A 108 21.96 -1.73 -1.28
N SER A 109 23.05 -2.20 -1.85
CA SER A 109 24.13 -2.65 -0.99
C SER A 109 24.75 -1.48 -0.27
N GLY A 110 24.75 -0.32 -0.85
CA GLY A 110 25.25 0.85 -0.16
C GLY A 110 24.44 1.18 1.06
N GLY A 111 23.19 0.80 1.08
CA GLY A 111 22.34 1.10 2.20
C GLY A 111 22.64 0.27 3.43
N LYS A 112 23.42 -0.75 3.28
CA LYS A 112 23.75 -1.55 4.44
C LYS A 112 24.81 -0.88 5.24
#